data_f9804c3196c9f2aa4b173e6ef0704fe0
#
_entry.id   f9804c3196c9f2aa4b173e6ef0704fe0
#
_cell.length_a   1.000
_cell.length_b   1.000
_cell.length_c   1.000
_cell.angle_alpha   90.00
_cell.angle_beta   90.00
_cell.angle_gamma   90.00
#
_symmetry.space_group_name_H-M   'P 1'
#
loop_
_entity.id
_entity.type
_entity.pdbx_description
1 polymer ?
#
loop_
_entity_poly.entity_id
_entity_poly.type
_entity_poly.pdbx_seq_one_letter_code
_entity_poly.pdbx_strand_id
1 'polypeptide(L)'
;MRHRVFRSSLILAVAMVLTGSGLEVAHAQAAKGPSGLPLPRFVTLKSKRVNLRIGPGTDYATSWMYMKAGLPVEIVQEYDNWRQIRDADGTEGWVNQSLLSGSRAAIAAPWMKGKGKNVFVNMRRDALPSSTVTAKLEPGVLVHIKECNGNWCFAKTDGAEGWVAQSEIWGAYPGEAFK
;
A
#
# COMPACT_ATOMS: atom_id res chain seq x y z
N MET A 1 -13.71 -50.22 -75.16
CA MET A 1 -12.69 -50.21 -74.13
C MET A 1 -12.83 -48.91 -73.33
N ARG A 2 -13.36 -48.97 -72.09
CA ARG A 2 -13.64 -47.81 -71.28
C ARG A 2 -12.63 -47.75 -70.12
N HIS A 3 -11.72 -46.79 -70.16
CA HIS A 3 -10.79 -46.54 -69.04
C HIS A 3 -11.44 -45.70 -67.97
N ARG A 4 -11.61 -46.25 -66.75
CA ARG A 4 -12.01 -45.56 -65.55
C ARG A 4 -10.77 -44.96 -64.91
N VAL A 5 -10.75 -43.61 -64.79
CA VAL A 5 -9.73 -42.89 -64.07
C VAL A 5 -10.23 -42.72 -62.60
N PHE A 6 -9.51 -43.33 -61.64
CA PHE A 6 -9.69 -43.20 -60.24
C PHE A 6 -9.05 -41.83 -59.76
N ARG A 7 -9.87 -40.92 -59.28
CA ARG A 7 -9.40 -39.71 -58.60
C ARG A 7 -9.28 -39.99 -57.11
N SER A 8 -8.06 -40.09 -56.58
CA SER A 8 -7.78 -40.15 -55.17
C SER A 8 -7.79 -38.74 -54.59
N SER A 9 -8.78 -38.45 -53.78
CA SER A 9 -8.83 -37.18 -53.01
C SER A 9 -8.00 -37.31 -51.73
N LEU A 10 -6.90 -36.57 -51.67
CA LEU A 10 -6.02 -36.47 -50.50
C LEU A 10 -6.65 -35.42 -49.56
N ILE A 11 -7.20 -35.85 -48.44
CA ILE A 11 -7.73 -34.95 -47.40
C ILE A 11 -6.55 -34.60 -46.48
N LEU A 12 -6.12 -33.37 -46.57
CA LEU A 12 -5.09 -32.79 -45.69
C LEU A 12 -5.74 -32.33 -44.39
N ALA A 13 -5.60 -33.07 -43.30
CA ALA A 13 -6.03 -32.67 -41.99
C ALA A 13 -5.02 -31.66 -41.39
N VAL A 14 -5.39 -30.38 -41.34
CA VAL A 14 -4.62 -29.36 -40.64
C VAL A 14 -4.97 -29.42 -39.16
N ALA A 15 -4.05 -29.98 -38.35
CA ALA A 15 -4.13 -29.94 -36.90
C ALA A 15 -3.75 -28.53 -36.40
N MET A 16 -4.75 -27.78 -35.95
CA MET A 16 -4.59 -26.44 -35.34
C MET A 16 -4.14 -26.62 -33.89
N VAL A 17 -2.84 -26.49 -33.62
CA VAL A 17 -2.29 -26.47 -32.26
C VAL A 17 -2.57 -25.12 -31.65
N LEU A 18 -3.58 -25.05 -30.79
CA LEU A 18 -3.84 -23.88 -29.92
C LEU A 18 -2.78 -23.86 -28.80
N THR A 19 -1.69 -23.13 -29.02
CA THR A 19 -0.76 -22.77 -27.93
C THR A 19 -1.43 -21.72 -27.05
N GLY A 20 -2.01 -22.16 -25.95
CA GLY A 20 -2.49 -21.28 -24.90
C GLY A 20 -1.32 -20.55 -24.25
N SER A 21 -1.10 -19.29 -24.62
CA SER A 21 -0.19 -18.39 -23.92
C SER A 21 -0.80 -18.06 -22.55
N GLY A 22 -0.40 -18.81 -21.53
CA GLY A 22 -0.69 -18.43 -20.15
C GLY A 22 -0.04 -17.08 -19.86
N LEU A 23 -0.86 -16.06 -19.58
CA LEU A 23 -0.38 -14.80 -19.03
C LEU A 23 0.13 -15.08 -17.61
N GLU A 24 1.44 -15.34 -17.49
CA GLU A 24 2.10 -15.32 -16.17
C GLU A 24 2.03 -13.88 -15.66
N VAL A 25 1.21 -13.67 -14.62
CA VAL A 25 1.20 -12.40 -13.86
C VAL A 25 2.52 -12.37 -13.08
N ALA A 26 3.52 -11.73 -13.65
CA ALA A 26 4.78 -11.48 -12.97
C ALA A 26 4.47 -10.59 -11.76
N HIS A 27 4.52 -11.16 -10.56
CA HIS A 27 4.54 -10.40 -9.32
C HIS A 27 5.87 -9.64 -9.30
N ALA A 28 5.82 -8.34 -9.60
CA ALA A 28 6.99 -7.49 -9.47
C ALA A 28 7.44 -7.53 -8.00
N GLN A 29 8.57 -8.18 -7.74
CA GLN A 29 9.21 -8.10 -6.42
C GLN A 29 9.56 -6.65 -6.14
N ALA A 30 9.12 -6.15 -4.97
CA ALA A 30 9.48 -4.81 -4.52
C ALA A 30 11.01 -4.66 -4.54
N ALA A 31 11.50 -3.60 -5.19
CA ALA A 31 12.93 -3.31 -5.22
C ALA A 31 13.44 -3.14 -3.78
N LYS A 32 14.64 -3.65 -3.48
CA LYS A 32 15.27 -3.44 -2.18
C LYS A 32 16.14 -2.19 -2.22
N GLY A 33 15.99 -1.36 -1.20
CA GLY A 33 16.86 -0.22 -0.98
C GLY A 33 18.27 -0.61 -0.46
N PRO A 34 19.19 0.35 -0.31
CA PRO A 34 20.52 0.14 0.29
C PRO A 34 20.50 -0.49 1.69
N SER A 35 19.43 -0.29 2.46
CA SER A 35 19.21 -0.95 3.76
C SER A 35 18.86 -2.44 3.67
N GLY A 36 18.66 -2.99 2.46
CA GLY A 36 18.16 -4.34 2.23
C GLY A 36 16.64 -4.50 2.42
N LEU A 37 15.94 -3.44 2.85
CA LEU A 37 14.49 -3.44 3.05
C LEU A 37 13.75 -3.08 1.75
N PRO A 38 12.49 -3.55 1.61
CA PRO A 38 11.66 -3.22 0.45
C PRO A 38 11.47 -1.71 0.27
N LEU A 39 11.39 -1.27 -0.98
CA LEU A 39 10.98 0.06 -1.39
C LEU A 39 9.84 -0.06 -2.43
N PRO A 40 8.76 0.71 -2.30
CA PRO A 40 8.45 1.57 -1.15
C PRO A 40 8.02 0.77 0.09
N ARG A 41 8.00 1.41 1.27
CA ARG A 41 7.48 0.81 2.50
C ARG A 41 6.93 1.84 3.48
N PHE A 42 5.91 1.48 4.24
CA PHE A 42 5.36 2.30 5.30
C PHE A 42 6.13 2.18 6.62
N VAL A 43 6.33 3.31 7.25
CA VAL A 43 6.91 3.49 8.60
C VAL A 43 6.15 4.61 9.31
N THR A 44 6.54 4.94 10.56
CA THR A 44 5.95 6.07 11.28
C THR A 44 7.00 7.07 11.73
N LEU A 45 6.60 8.32 11.90
CA LEU A 45 7.41 9.35 12.55
C LEU A 45 7.54 9.02 14.04
N LYS A 46 8.77 8.90 14.54
CA LYS A 46 9.07 8.56 15.94
C LYS A 46 8.88 9.75 16.89
N SER A 47 9.18 10.95 16.41
CA SER A 47 9.22 12.16 17.21
C SER A 47 8.04 13.09 16.93
N LYS A 48 7.64 13.89 17.92
CA LYS A 48 6.58 14.91 17.74
C LYS A 48 6.99 16.02 16.76
N ARG A 49 8.29 16.34 16.68
CA ARG A 49 8.83 17.36 15.76
C ARG A 49 9.81 16.70 14.81
N VAL A 50 9.48 16.72 13.51
CA VAL A 50 10.31 16.15 12.45
C VAL A 50 10.39 17.14 11.30
N ASN A 51 11.58 17.63 11.00
CA ASN A 51 11.84 18.49 9.84
C ASN A 51 11.88 17.63 8.57
N LEU A 52 11.09 18.01 7.58
CA LEU A 52 11.16 17.53 6.22
C LEU A 52 12.07 18.46 5.42
N ARG A 53 13.13 17.92 4.81
CA ARG A 53 14.13 18.72 4.09
C ARG A 53 14.03 18.49 2.58
N ILE A 54 14.51 19.46 1.82
CA ILE A 54 14.54 19.36 0.35
C ILE A 54 15.61 18.43 -0.19
N GLY A 55 16.56 17.98 0.66
CA GLY A 55 17.64 17.08 0.29
C GLY A 55 18.17 16.24 1.46
N PRO A 56 19.01 15.22 1.18
CA PRO A 56 19.48 14.24 2.14
C PRO A 56 20.69 14.78 2.96
N GLY A 57 20.47 15.75 3.83
CA GLY A 57 21.51 16.34 4.69
C GLY A 57 20.96 17.42 5.60
N THR A 58 21.72 17.73 6.66
CA THR A 58 21.38 18.81 7.62
C THR A 58 21.51 20.21 7.00
N ASP A 59 22.32 20.34 5.96
CA ASP A 59 22.59 21.61 5.27
C ASP A 59 21.47 22.01 4.30
N TYR A 60 20.61 21.05 3.95
CA TYR A 60 19.45 21.34 3.13
C TYR A 60 18.34 22.05 3.93
N ALA A 61 17.68 23.00 3.29
CA ALA A 61 16.58 23.75 3.90
C ALA A 61 15.44 22.86 4.33
N THR A 62 14.77 23.23 5.41
CA THR A 62 13.51 22.62 5.85
C THR A 62 12.36 23.17 5.03
N SER A 63 11.63 22.31 4.31
CA SER A 63 10.43 22.66 3.55
C SER A 63 9.16 22.58 4.40
N TRP A 64 9.13 21.63 5.36
CA TRP A 64 7.96 21.37 6.21
C TRP A 64 8.39 20.88 7.58
N MET A 65 7.51 21.01 8.59
CA MET A 65 7.73 20.45 9.92
C MET A 65 6.48 19.70 10.39
N TYR A 66 6.63 18.38 10.58
CA TYR A 66 5.60 17.58 11.23
C TYR A 66 5.60 17.84 12.74
N MET A 67 4.41 17.97 13.31
CA MET A 67 4.21 18.30 14.74
C MET A 67 3.53 17.17 15.53
N LYS A 68 3.46 15.94 14.94
CA LYS A 68 2.78 14.79 15.56
C LYS A 68 3.60 13.52 15.37
N ALA A 69 3.86 12.81 16.48
CA ALA A 69 4.45 11.47 16.42
C ALA A 69 3.41 10.44 15.93
N GLY A 70 3.90 9.30 15.42
CA GLY A 70 3.06 8.19 14.98
C GLY A 70 2.41 8.39 13.61
N LEU A 71 2.60 9.54 12.95
CA LEU A 71 2.10 9.74 11.58
C LEU A 71 2.73 8.69 10.64
N PRO A 72 1.92 7.97 9.85
CA PRO A 72 2.45 7.11 8.80
C PRO A 72 3.12 7.96 7.72
N VAL A 73 4.21 7.45 7.19
CA VAL A 73 4.89 7.97 6.00
C VAL A 73 5.42 6.80 5.18
N GLU A 74 5.50 6.98 3.88
CA GLU A 74 6.02 5.97 2.97
C GLU A 74 7.47 6.32 2.61
N ILE A 75 8.43 5.44 2.86
CA ILE A 75 9.81 5.60 2.37
C ILE A 75 9.82 5.18 0.91
N VAL A 76 10.18 6.11 0.04
CA VAL A 76 10.23 5.92 -1.42
C VAL A 76 11.67 5.79 -1.93
N GLN A 77 12.65 6.37 -1.20
CA GLN A 77 14.08 6.31 -1.54
C GLN A 77 14.94 6.33 -0.29
N GLU A 78 16.15 5.79 -0.39
CA GLU A 78 17.16 5.79 0.65
C GLU A 78 18.47 6.38 0.13
N TYR A 79 19.11 7.20 0.94
CA TYR A 79 20.44 7.73 0.70
C TYR A 79 21.18 7.86 2.04
N ASP A 80 22.22 7.06 2.25
CA ASP A 80 22.97 7.01 3.51
C ASP A 80 22.04 6.89 4.74
N ASN A 81 22.09 7.83 5.67
CA ASN A 81 21.21 7.91 6.85
C ASN A 81 19.90 8.65 6.59
N TRP A 82 19.59 9.00 5.35
CA TRP A 82 18.41 9.75 4.97
C TRP A 82 17.41 8.87 4.24
N ARG A 83 16.13 9.20 4.43
CA ARG A 83 15.00 8.54 3.77
C ARG A 83 14.17 9.61 3.10
N GLN A 84 13.97 9.49 1.80
CA GLN A 84 12.93 10.28 1.14
C GLN A 84 11.61 9.66 1.50
N ILE A 85 10.75 10.46 2.09
CA ILE A 85 9.41 10.04 2.51
C ILE A 85 8.37 10.76 1.69
N ARG A 86 7.19 10.14 1.60
CA ARG A 86 5.95 10.72 1.09
C ARG A 86 4.88 10.58 2.16
N ASP A 87 4.10 11.64 2.39
CA ASP A 87 2.97 11.62 3.31
C ASP A 87 1.63 11.34 2.60
N ALA A 88 0.53 11.30 3.37
CA ALA A 88 -0.80 11.01 2.85
C ALA A 88 -1.37 12.08 1.90
N ASP A 89 -0.84 13.28 1.95
CA ASP A 89 -1.21 14.39 1.07
C ASP A 89 -0.32 14.46 -0.19
N GLY A 90 0.67 13.54 -0.30
CA GLY A 90 1.61 13.47 -1.41
C GLY A 90 2.84 14.37 -1.25
N THR A 91 3.04 15.01 -0.09
CA THR A 91 4.23 15.83 0.17
C THR A 91 5.45 14.94 0.31
N GLU A 92 6.52 15.27 -0.42
CA GLU A 92 7.78 14.51 -0.39
C GLU A 92 8.93 15.34 0.17
N GLY A 93 9.90 14.65 0.75
CA GLY A 93 11.16 15.23 1.23
C GLY A 93 11.97 14.25 2.06
N TRP A 94 13.06 14.73 2.62
CA TRP A 94 14.06 13.92 3.29
C TRP A 94 14.00 14.06 4.81
N VAL A 95 14.05 12.91 5.48
CA VAL A 95 14.05 12.77 6.93
C VAL A 95 15.20 11.85 7.34
N ASN A 96 15.90 12.18 8.44
CA ASN A 96 16.90 11.28 8.98
C ASN A 96 16.25 9.99 9.51
N GLN A 97 16.81 8.83 9.21
CA GLN A 97 16.26 7.52 9.59
C GLN A 97 16.07 7.35 11.11
N SER A 98 16.86 8.02 11.95
CA SER A 98 16.73 7.96 13.41
C SER A 98 15.40 8.51 13.93
N LEU A 99 14.71 9.33 13.13
CA LEU A 99 13.41 9.92 13.42
C LEU A 99 12.24 9.06 12.94
N LEU A 100 12.53 7.89 12.36
CA LEU A 100 11.54 6.94 11.86
C LEU A 100 11.47 5.69 12.75
N SER A 101 10.32 5.05 12.76
CA SER A 101 10.04 3.81 13.49
C SER A 101 9.38 2.81 12.55
N GLY A 102 9.76 1.52 12.67
CA GLY A 102 9.10 0.42 11.97
C GLY A 102 7.67 0.12 12.44
N SER A 103 7.16 0.82 13.47
CA SER A 103 5.77 0.69 13.90
C SER A 103 4.83 1.06 12.77
N ARG A 104 3.68 0.38 12.70
CA ARG A 104 2.71 0.58 11.63
C ARG A 104 1.53 1.43 12.12
N ALA A 105 1.16 2.38 11.31
CA ALA A 105 -0.02 3.21 11.50
C ALA A 105 -0.66 3.51 10.16
N ALA A 106 -1.91 4.00 10.18
CA ALA A 106 -2.60 4.45 8.99
C ALA A 106 -3.47 5.67 9.29
N ILE A 107 -3.85 6.38 8.23
CA ILE A 107 -4.82 7.46 8.27
C ILE A 107 -6.10 6.96 7.60
N ALA A 108 -7.23 7.08 8.28
CA ALA A 108 -8.53 6.72 7.75
C ALA A 108 -8.90 7.64 6.58
N ALA A 109 -9.15 7.08 5.40
CA ALA A 109 -9.59 7.72 4.17
C ALA A 109 -9.13 9.19 3.99
N PRO A 110 -7.81 9.50 3.99
CA PRO A 110 -7.35 10.90 3.93
C PRO A 110 -7.86 11.63 2.70
N TRP A 111 -8.06 10.93 1.58
CA TRP A 111 -8.62 11.46 0.33
C TRP A 111 -10.09 11.90 0.43
N MET A 112 -10.80 11.53 1.51
CA MET A 112 -12.18 11.93 1.79
C MET A 112 -12.29 13.10 2.77
N LYS A 113 -11.17 13.58 3.31
CA LYS A 113 -11.12 14.69 4.25
C LYS A 113 -11.72 15.94 3.60
N GLY A 114 -12.72 16.54 4.26
CA GLY A 114 -13.42 17.72 3.76
C GLY A 114 -14.41 17.50 2.61
N LYS A 115 -14.61 16.27 2.14
CA LYS A 115 -15.48 15.97 0.97
C LYS A 115 -16.96 15.75 1.31
N GLY A 116 -17.38 15.95 2.53
CA GLY A 116 -18.80 15.82 2.89
C GLY A 116 -19.04 15.60 4.37
N LYS A 117 -20.32 15.72 4.76
CA LYS A 117 -20.78 15.34 6.10
C LYS A 117 -21.17 13.86 6.07
N ASN A 118 -20.96 13.15 7.17
CA ASN A 118 -21.34 11.73 7.35
C ASN A 118 -20.51 10.73 6.50
N VAL A 119 -19.28 11.08 6.12
CA VAL A 119 -18.32 10.13 5.55
C VAL A 119 -17.50 9.54 6.69
N PHE A 120 -17.49 8.19 6.79
CA PHE A 120 -16.77 7.49 7.85
C PHE A 120 -16.14 6.21 7.32
N VAL A 121 -14.99 5.86 7.87
CA VAL A 121 -14.42 4.51 7.77
C VAL A 121 -14.99 3.67 8.91
N ASN A 122 -15.59 2.53 8.60
CA ASN A 122 -16.17 1.66 9.61
C ASN A 122 -15.10 0.76 10.23
N MET A 123 -14.95 0.85 11.54
CA MET A 123 -14.21 -0.13 12.33
C MET A 123 -15.17 -1.23 12.76
N ARG A 124 -14.79 -2.49 12.56
CA ARG A 124 -15.66 -3.64 12.75
C ARG A 124 -15.07 -4.63 13.75
N ARG A 125 -15.94 -5.42 14.36
CA ARG A 125 -15.53 -6.47 15.30
C ARG A 125 -14.66 -7.53 14.61
N ASP A 126 -15.06 -7.97 13.42
CA ASP A 126 -14.39 -9.02 12.66
C ASP A 126 -14.01 -8.50 11.27
N ALA A 127 -13.05 -9.15 10.63
CA ALA A 127 -12.55 -8.82 9.29
C ALA A 127 -13.54 -9.23 8.18
N LEU A 128 -14.79 -8.78 8.27
CA LEU A 128 -15.89 -9.11 7.36
C LEU A 128 -16.81 -7.89 7.13
N PRO A 129 -17.28 -7.66 5.89
CA PRO A 129 -18.18 -6.53 5.58
C PRO A 129 -19.49 -6.54 6.36
N SER A 130 -20.00 -7.73 6.72
CA SER A 130 -21.24 -7.91 7.47
C SER A 130 -21.07 -7.85 8.99
N SER A 131 -19.84 -7.78 9.51
CA SER A 131 -19.58 -7.74 10.94
C SER A 131 -20.07 -6.43 11.57
N THR A 132 -20.39 -6.49 12.85
CA THR A 132 -20.87 -5.35 13.64
C THR A 132 -19.87 -4.20 13.61
N VAL A 133 -20.35 -2.98 13.31
CA VAL A 133 -19.55 -1.76 13.40
C VAL A 133 -19.36 -1.39 14.88
N THR A 134 -18.12 -1.34 15.33
CA THR A 134 -17.75 -0.99 16.72
C THR A 134 -17.44 0.49 16.87
N ALA A 135 -16.92 1.13 15.81
CA ALA A 135 -16.67 2.56 15.76
C ALA A 135 -16.75 3.09 14.33
N LYS A 136 -16.94 4.39 14.19
CA LYS A 136 -16.89 5.13 12.92
C LYS A 136 -15.75 6.14 13.02
N LEU A 137 -14.78 6.02 12.12
CA LEU A 137 -13.61 6.89 12.04
C LEU A 137 -13.87 8.00 11.04
N GLU A 138 -13.69 9.25 11.44
CA GLU A 138 -13.70 10.37 10.51
C GLU A 138 -12.49 10.31 9.57
N PRO A 139 -12.61 10.81 8.32
CA PRO A 139 -11.47 10.95 7.43
C PRO A 139 -10.33 11.77 8.05
N GLY A 140 -9.12 11.24 8.00
CA GLY A 140 -7.93 11.84 8.60
C GLY A 140 -7.61 11.37 10.02
N VAL A 141 -8.43 10.52 10.62
CA VAL A 141 -8.14 9.91 11.92
C VAL A 141 -6.94 8.97 11.82
N LEU A 142 -5.97 9.17 12.71
CA LEU A 142 -4.80 8.32 12.87
C LEU A 142 -5.16 7.07 13.67
N VAL A 143 -4.81 5.89 13.14
CA VAL A 143 -4.94 4.61 13.81
C VAL A 143 -3.61 3.86 13.82
N HIS A 144 -3.32 3.14 14.88
CA HIS A 144 -2.19 2.23 14.97
C HIS A 144 -2.58 0.87 14.42
N ILE A 145 -1.79 0.32 13.50
CA ILE A 145 -2.04 -0.98 12.91
C ILE A 145 -1.25 -2.04 13.65
N LYS A 146 -1.92 -3.11 14.06
CA LYS A 146 -1.31 -4.25 14.73
C LYS A 146 -0.97 -5.36 13.73
N GLU A 147 -1.91 -5.66 12.85
CA GLU A 147 -1.76 -6.69 11.83
C GLU A 147 -2.66 -6.39 10.62
N CYS A 148 -2.31 -6.94 9.46
CA CYS A 148 -3.14 -6.92 8.25
C CYS A 148 -3.18 -8.33 7.63
N ASN A 149 -4.32 -8.70 7.00
CA ASN A 149 -4.52 -10.02 6.39
C ASN A 149 -4.68 -9.99 4.87
N GLY A 150 -4.34 -8.85 4.23
CA GLY A 150 -4.47 -8.65 2.79
C GLY A 150 -5.71 -7.88 2.36
N ASN A 151 -6.78 -7.88 3.17
CA ASN A 151 -8.03 -7.14 2.89
C ASN A 151 -8.42 -6.22 4.05
N TRP A 152 -8.06 -6.61 5.27
CA TRP A 152 -8.42 -5.92 6.50
C TRP A 152 -7.19 -5.72 7.36
N CYS A 153 -7.17 -4.63 8.12
CA CYS A 153 -6.15 -4.39 9.14
C CYS A 153 -6.82 -4.24 10.52
N PHE A 154 -6.26 -4.91 11.53
CA PHE A 154 -6.65 -4.67 12.91
C PHE A 154 -6.02 -3.38 13.40
N ALA A 155 -6.84 -2.42 13.70
CA ALA A 155 -6.47 -1.06 14.03
C ALA A 155 -6.91 -0.68 15.44
N LYS A 156 -6.14 0.21 16.06
CA LYS A 156 -6.43 0.77 17.37
C LYS A 156 -6.29 2.29 17.36
N THR A 157 -7.21 2.97 17.99
CA THR A 157 -7.18 4.40 18.28
C THR A 157 -7.57 4.65 19.74
N ASP A 158 -7.57 5.91 20.19
CA ASP A 158 -8.03 6.25 21.54
C ASP A 158 -9.52 5.87 21.71
N GLY A 159 -9.78 4.89 22.56
CA GLY A 159 -11.13 4.44 22.92
C GLY A 159 -11.78 3.42 22.00
N ALA A 160 -11.13 2.96 20.91
CA ALA A 160 -11.69 1.94 20.01
C ALA A 160 -10.60 1.07 19.38
N GLU A 161 -10.96 -0.20 19.12
CA GLU A 161 -10.14 -1.13 18.32
C GLU A 161 -11.04 -2.04 17.49
N GLY A 162 -10.53 -2.54 16.39
CA GLY A 162 -11.24 -3.43 15.48
C GLY A 162 -10.63 -3.46 14.09
N TRP A 163 -11.33 -4.13 13.19
CA TRP A 163 -10.93 -4.33 11.80
C TRP A 163 -11.41 -3.19 10.90
N VAL A 164 -10.51 -2.64 10.11
CA VAL A 164 -10.79 -1.65 9.06
C VAL A 164 -10.38 -2.20 7.70
N ALA A 165 -11.14 -1.88 6.66
CA ALA A 165 -10.79 -2.32 5.31
C ALA A 165 -9.50 -1.65 4.83
N GLN A 166 -8.57 -2.40 4.24
CA GLN A 166 -7.32 -1.85 3.72
C GLN A 166 -7.54 -0.78 2.65
N SER A 167 -8.59 -0.93 1.85
CA SER A 167 -8.97 0.04 0.82
C SER A 167 -9.46 1.40 1.35
N GLU A 168 -9.76 1.47 2.65
CA GLU A 168 -10.27 2.68 3.30
C GLU A 168 -9.20 3.38 4.17
N ILE A 169 -7.94 2.94 4.13
CA ILE A 169 -6.85 3.53 4.91
C ILE A 169 -5.61 3.80 4.04
N TRP A 170 -4.81 4.76 4.46
CA TRP A 170 -3.47 5.02 3.93
C TRP A 170 -2.43 4.67 4.99
N GLY A 171 -1.53 3.73 4.71
CA GLY A 171 -0.54 3.21 5.66
C GLY A 171 -0.34 1.70 5.54
N ALA A 172 -1.09 1.05 4.63
CA ALA A 172 -0.90 -0.33 4.21
C ALA A 172 -1.15 -0.45 2.71
N TYR A 173 -0.40 -1.33 2.02
CA TYR A 173 -0.60 -1.58 0.60
C TYR A 173 -1.77 -2.54 0.37
N PRO A 174 -2.50 -2.41 -0.76
CA PRO A 174 -3.50 -3.40 -1.14
C PRO A 174 -2.89 -4.81 -1.18
N GLY A 175 -3.50 -5.75 -0.49
CA GLY A 175 -3.01 -7.13 -0.41
C GLY A 175 -1.87 -7.37 0.58
N GLU A 176 -1.36 -6.34 1.26
CA GLU A 176 -0.30 -6.49 2.25
C GLU A 176 -0.79 -7.27 3.48
N ALA A 177 -0.03 -8.30 3.87
CA ALA A 177 -0.30 -9.07 5.08
C ALA A 177 0.94 -9.06 5.99
N PHE A 178 0.73 -8.78 7.30
CA PHE A 178 1.77 -8.81 8.33
C PHE A 178 1.15 -8.94 9.73
N LYS A 179 1.97 -9.33 10.69
CA LYS A 179 1.66 -9.42 12.14
C LYS A 179 2.71 -8.69 12.96
#